data_c6085b03362cc4b4600f7da4e2d22ee2
#
_entry.id   c6085b03362cc4b4600f7da4e2d22ee2
#
_cell.length_a   1.000
_cell.length_b   1.000
_cell.length_c   1.000
_cell.angle_alpha   90.00
_cell.angle_beta   90.00
_cell.angle_gamma   90.00
#
_symmetry.space_group_name_H-M   'P 1'
#
loop_
_entity.id
_entity.type
_entity.pdbx_description
1 polymer ?
#
loop_
_entity_poly.entity_id
_entity_poly.type
_entity_poly.pdbx_seq_one_letter_code
_entity_poly.pdbx_strand_id
1 'polypeptide(L)'
;KDISEKKIVQEEIILNFGDKILTEDGKVDRKKLKEIVFADKDKLKKLNAIIHPKVIDFYRELKEKNTDETIIFDVPLLFEIGIDKFCDKILVVISEYDIQLNRIIERDNIDKELASKIIKSQISNEERIKKADIVIENNTSLEELYEKVERFCEKIWKL
;
A
#
# COMPACT_ATOMS: atom_id res chain seq x y z
N LYS A 1 -1.95 8.71 -10.48
CA LYS A 1 -2.05 7.80 -11.65
C LYS A 1 -1.23 6.57 -11.33
N ASP A 2 -1.82 5.40 -11.49
CA ASP A 2 -1.21 4.12 -11.10
C ASP A 2 0.10 3.89 -11.89
N ILE A 3 1.20 3.67 -11.19
CA ILE A 3 2.53 3.46 -11.80
C ILE A 3 2.54 2.19 -12.67
N SER A 4 1.77 1.16 -12.28
CA SER A 4 1.66 -0.07 -13.05
C SER A 4 0.98 0.11 -14.42
N GLU A 5 0.32 1.24 -14.66
CA GLU A 5 -0.30 1.61 -15.95
C GLU A 5 0.67 2.32 -16.90
N LYS A 6 1.83 2.73 -16.43
CA LYS A 6 2.84 3.33 -17.33
C LYS A 6 3.29 2.28 -18.35
N LYS A 7 3.32 2.66 -19.63
CA LYS A 7 3.64 1.76 -20.75
C LYS A 7 4.95 0.98 -20.53
N ILE A 8 6.00 1.66 -20.09
CA ILE A 8 7.30 1.03 -19.79
C ILE A 8 7.18 -0.06 -18.72
N VAL A 9 6.37 0.15 -17.68
CA VAL A 9 6.18 -0.83 -16.60
C VAL A 9 5.40 -2.04 -17.12
N GLN A 10 4.38 -1.82 -17.93
CA GLN A 10 3.62 -2.90 -18.55
C GLN A 10 4.50 -3.74 -19.49
N GLU A 11 5.32 -3.11 -20.32
CA GLU A 11 6.26 -3.81 -21.21
C GLU A 11 7.25 -4.69 -20.42
N GLU A 12 7.78 -4.16 -19.30
CA GLU A 12 8.68 -4.90 -18.43
C GLU A 12 7.98 -6.08 -17.73
N ILE A 13 6.72 -5.91 -17.31
CA ILE A 13 5.90 -6.98 -16.73
C ILE A 13 5.63 -8.06 -17.80
N ILE A 14 5.24 -7.68 -19.00
CA ILE A 14 4.98 -8.61 -20.10
C ILE A 14 6.23 -9.41 -20.44
N LEU A 15 7.38 -8.76 -20.57
CA LEU A 15 8.67 -9.42 -20.84
C LEU A 15 9.01 -10.50 -19.81
N ASN A 16 8.64 -10.27 -18.54
CA ASN A 16 8.97 -11.15 -17.43
C ASN A 16 7.97 -12.25 -17.15
N PHE A 17 6.69 -12.06 -17.53
CA PHE A 17 5.60 -12.99 -17.22
C PHE A 17 5.01 -13.63 -18.47
N GLY A 18 5.33 -13.12 -19.67
CA GLY A 18 4.86 -13.65 -20.96
C GLY A 18 3.40 -13.30 -21.26
N ASP A 19 2.93 -13.76 -22.43
CA ASP A 19 1.63 -13.39 -22.98
C ASP A 19 0.42 -13.93 -22.22
N LYS A 20 0.62 -14.92 -21.34
CA LYS A 20 -0.45 -15.52 -20.51
C LYS A 20 -1.11 -14.54 -19.55
N ILE A 21 -0.49 -13.39 -19.29
CA ILE A 21 -1.04 -12.31 -18.47
C ILE A 21 -1.72 -11.22 -19.28
N LEU A 22 -1.92 -11.42 -20.58
CA LEU A 22 -2.52 -10.42 -21.46
C LEU A 22 -4.03 -10.59 -21.56
N THR A 23 -4.70 -9.46 -21.76
CA THR A 23 -6.05 -9.36 -22.27
C THR A 23 -6.04 -9.47 -23.81
N GLU A 24 -7.20 -9.61 -24.43
CA GLU A 24 -7.32 -9.69 -25.89
C GLU A 24 -6.81 -8.45 -26.63
N ASP A 25 -6.85 -7.28 -25.97
CA ASP A 25 -6.34 -6.01 -26.49
C ASP A 25 -4.85 -5.78 -26.16
N GLY A 26 -4.14 -6.80 -25.69
CA GLY A 26 -2.68 -6.79 -25.48
C GLY A 26 -2.21 -6.04 -24.22
N LYS A 27 -3.11 -5.70 -23.30
CA LYS A 27 -2.75 -5.07 -22.01
C LYS A 27 -2.57 -6.13 -20.93
N VAL A 28 -1.90 -5.74 -19.84
CA VAL A 28 -1.75 -6.61 -18.67
C VAL A 28 -3.11 -6.83 -17.99
N ASP A 29 -3.55 -8.08 -17.94
CA ASP A 29 -4.70 -8.52 -17.16
C ASP A 29 -4.28 -8.65 -15.69
N ARG A 30 -4.68 -7.68 -14.88
CA ARG A 30 -4.34 -7.63 -13.46
C ARG A 30 -4.84 -8.84 -12.67
N LYS A 31 -5.97 -9.42 -13.07
CA LYS A 31 -6.54 -10.59 -12.38
C LYS A 31 -5.66 -11.82 -12.64
N LYS A 32 -5.33 -12.10 -13.90
CA LYS A 32 -4.43 -13.20 -14.26
C LYS A 32 -3.04 -13.04 -13.63
N LEU A 33 -2.47 -11.82 -13.67
CA LEU A 33 -1.19 -11.53 -13.06
C LEU A 33 -1.24 -11.79 -11.55
N LYS A 34 -2.29 -11.32 -10.85
CA LYS A 34 -2.52 -11.53 -9.43
C LYS A 34 -2.57 -13.02 -9.08
N GLU A 35 -3.34 -13.81 -9.81
CA GLU A 35 -3.44 -15.26 -9.61
C GLU A 35 -2.06 -15.95 -9.73
N ILE A 36 -1.28 -15.56 -10.75
CA ILE A 36 0.05 -16.13 -11.00
C ILE A 36 1.05 -15.79 -9.91
N VAL A 37 1.07 -14.53 -9.44
CA VAL A 37 2.09 -14.11 -8.47
C VAL A 37 1.74 -14.51 -7.04
N PHE A 38 0.47 -14.62 -6.69
CA PHE A 38 0.07 -15.09 -5.36
C PHE A 38 0.21 -16.61 -5.19
N ALA A 39 0.22 -17.37 -6.29
CA ALA A 39 0.49 -18.80 -6.27
C ALA A 39 2.00 -19.14 -6.12
N ASP A 40 2.90 -18.17 -6.33
CA ASP A 40 4.34 -18.41 -6.43
C ASP A 40 5.12 -17.22 -5.85
N LYS A 41 5.78 -17.45 -4.70
CA LYS A 41 6.54 -16.41 -3.97
C LYS A 41 7.68 -15.79 -4.79
N ASP A 42 8.31 -16.55 -5.67
CA ASP A 42 9.42 -16.04 -6.49
C ASP A 42 8.90 -15.16 -7.61
N LYS A 43 7.73 -15.48 -8.17
CA LYS A 43 7.04 -14.61 -9.12
C LYS A 43 6.57 -13.32 -8.46
N LEU A 44 6.06 -13.38 -7.22
CA LEU A 44 5.70 -12.19 -6.47
C LEU A 44 6.93 -11.30 -6.22
N LYS A 45 8.05 -11.88 -5.80
CA LYS A 45 9.33 -11.14 -5.65
C LYS A 45 9.78 -10.50 -6.96
N LYS A 46 9.65 -11.23 -8.08
CA LYS A 46 10.01 -10.73 -9.40
C LYS A 46 9.14 -9.53 -9.82
N LEU A 47 7.83 -9.60 -9.59
CA LEU A 47 6.92 -8.47 -9.84
C LEU A 47 7.27 -7.26 -8.96
N ASN A 48 7.50 -7.50 -7.68
CA ASN A 48 7.89 -6.44 -6.74
C ASN A 48 9.22 -5.78 -7.15
N ALA A 49 10.20 -6.54 -7.62
CA ALA A 49 11.48 -6.01 -8.11
C ALA A 49 11.32 -5.09 -9.33
N ILE A 50 10.28 -5.29 -10.15
CA ILE A 50 9.94 -4.42 -11.28
C ILE A 50 9.24 -3.16 -10.81
N ILE A 51 8.27 -3.29 -9.89
CA ILE A 51 7.37 -2.20 -9.50
C ILE A 51 7.99 -1.29 -8.44
N HIS A 52 8.61 -1.85 -7.39
CA HIS A 52 9.07 -1.07 -6.24
C HIS A 52 10.05 0.05 -6.61
N PRO A 53 11.08 -0.16 -7.46
CA PRO A 53 11.97 0.93 -7.86
C PRO A 53 11.23 2.09 -8.53
N LYS A 54 10.25 1.80 -9.39
CA LYS A 54 9.46 2.81 -10.10
C LYS A 54 8.57 3.62 -9.14
N VAL A 55 8.05 2.94 -8.10
CA VAL A 55 7.26 3.59 -7.03
C VAL A 55 8.18 4.49 -6.20
N ILE A 56 9.34 4.00 -5.80
CA ILE A 56 10.34 4.75 -5.04
C ILE A 56 10.79 6.01 -5.81
N ASP A 57 11.12 5.86 -7.09
CA ASP A 57 11.53 6.99 -7.93
C ASP A 57 10.43 8.04 -8.07
N PHE A 58 9.17 7.60 -8.22
CA PHE A 58 8.02 8.51 -8.27
C PHE A 58 7.88 9.35 -7.00
N TYR A 59 7.99 8.76 -5.82
CA TYR A 59 7.88 9.50 -4.54
C TYR A 59 9.09 10.39 -4.30
N ARG A 60 10.29 9.96 -4.70
CA ARG A 60 11.50 10.80 -4.67
C ARG A 60 11.31 12.05 -5.53
N GLU A 61 10.89 11.89 -6.78
CA GLU A 61 10.63 13.01 -7.67
C GLU A 61 9.54 13.96 -7.15
N LEU A 62 8.48 13.43 -6.54
CA LEU A 62 7.44 14.25 -5.93
C LEU A 62 7.99 15.12 -4.80
N LYS A 63 8.81 14.54 -3.91
CA LYS A 63 9.44 15.27 -2.82
C LYS A 63 10.38 16.36 -3.34
N GLU A 64 11.22 16.04 -4.31
CA GLU A 64 12.20 16.99 -4.89
C GLU A 64 11.54 18.17 -5.61
N LYS A 65 10.39 17.95 -6.25
CA LYS A 65 9.67 19.00 -7.01
C LYS A 65 8.79 19.92 -6.15
N ASN A 66 8.49 19.55 -4.93
CA ASN A 66 7.52 20.22 -4.07
C ASN A 66 8.11 20.50 -2.69
N THR A 67 9.17 21.29 -2.63
CA THR A 67 9.90 21.60 -1.40
C THR A 67 9.14 22.49 -0.42
N ASP A 68 8.23 23.32 -0.92
CA ASP A 68 7.52 24.37 -0.15
C ASP A 68 6.05 24.00 0.14
N GLU A 69 5.61 22.81 -0.27
CA GLU A 69 4.22 22.37 -0.10
C GLU A 69 4.11 21.17 0.85
N THR A 70 3.00 21.09 1.58
CA THR A 70 2.66 19.89 2.32
C THR A 70 2.04 18.87 1.39
N ILE A 71 2.67 17.71 1.25
CA ILE A 71 2.17 16.60 0.43
C ILE A 71 1.79 15.44 1.36
N ILE A 72 0.62 14.89 1.13
CA ILE A 72 0.17 13.68 1.81
C ILE A 72 0.35 12.49 0.89
N PHE A 73 1.16 11.53 1.32
CA PHE A 73 1.34 10.24 0.65
C PHE A 73 0.42 9.19 1.30
N ASP A 74 -0.59 8.75 0.57
CA ASP A 74 -1.39 7.58 0.96
C ASP A 74 -0.75 6.31 0.38
N VAL A 75 -0.05 5.56 1.23
CA VAL A 75 0.76 4.40 0.82
C VAL A 75 0.46 3.20 1.71
N PRO A 76 -0.32 2.21 1.24
CA PRO A 76 -0.67 1.04 2.03
C PRO A 76 0.52 0.20 2.52
N LEU A 77 1.61 0.14 1.74
CA LEU A 77 2.83 -0.64 2.03
C LEU A 77 4.04 0.27 2.26
N LEU A 78 3.85 1.36 3.00
CA LEU A 78 4.84 2.43 3.21
C LEU A 78 6.21 1.89 3.65
N PHE A 79 6.22 1.05 4.67
CA PHE A 79 7.44 0.52 5.28
C PHE A 79 8.03 -0.63 4.48
N GLU A 80 7.18 -1.50 3.93
CA GLU A 80 7.59 -2.68 3.16
C GLU A 80 8.36 -2.32 1.89
N ILE A 81 8.02 -1.19 1.26
CA ILE A 81 8.69 -0.70 0.04
C ILE A 81 9.69 0.44 0.29
N GLY A 82 9.82 0.89 1.55
CA GLY A 82 10.82 1.89 1.95
C GLY A 82 10.49 3.33 1.55
N ILE A 83 9.19 3.68 1.40
CA ILE A 83 8.73 5.04 1.12
C ILE A 83 8.81 5.93 2.37
N ASP A 84 8.80 5.32 3.56
CA ASP A 84 9.00 6.01 4.85
C ASP A 84 10.20 6.96 4.87
N LYS A 85 11.26 6.63 4.12
CA LYS A 85 12.49 7.46 4.01
C LYS A 85 12.27 8.82 3.32
N PHE A 86 11.18 8.98 2.59
CA PHE A 86 10.83 10.22 1.90
C PHE A 86 9.83 11.08 2.69
N CYS A 87 9.31 10.57 3.80
CA CYS A 87 8.35 11.26 4.65
C CYS A 87 9.05 12.03 5.75
N ASP A 88 8.66 13.26 5.99
CA ASP A 88 9.14 14.06 7.12
C ASP A 88 8.35 13.75 8.39
N LYS A 89 7.10 13.28 8.21
CA LYS A 89 6.22 12.77 9.26
C LYS A 89 5.43 11.56 8.75
N ILE A 90 5.23 10.60 9.64
CA ILE A 90 4.52 9.37 9.35
C ILE A 90 3.34 9.22 10.31
N LEU A 91 2.14 9.19 9.73
CA LEU A 91 0.92 8.82 10.43
C LEU A 91 0.54 7.40 10.05
N VAL A 92 0.25 6.57 11.03
CA VAL A 92 -0.30 5.23 10.81
C VAL A 92 -1.70 5.12 11.41
N VAL A 93 -2.57 4.44 10.69
CA VAL A 93 -3.88 4.03 11.19
C VAL A 93 -3.81 2.56 11.50
N ILE A 94 -4.06 2.20 12.74
CA ILE A 94 -4.04 0.80 13.20
C ILE A 94 -5.43 0.37 13.68
N SER A 95 -5.63 -0.93 13.73
CA SER A 95 -6.83 -1.54 14.28
C SER A 95 -6.45 -2.85 14.96
N GLU A 96 -7.22 -3.29 15.95
CA GLU A 96 -7.04 -4.59 16.59
C GLU A 96 -7.17 -5.72 15.56
N TYR A 97 -6.44 -6.81 15.81
CA TYR A 97 -6.35 -7.92 14.85
C TYR A 97 -7.71 -8.49 14.44
N ASP A 98 -8.61 -8.73 15.40
CA ASP A 98 -9.92 -9.32 15.11
C ASP A 98 -10.81 -8.35 14.30
N ILE A 99 -10.69 -7.05 14.53
CA ILE A 99 -11.39 -6.02 13.75
C ILE A 99 -10.85 -5.96 12.32
N GLN A 100 -9.51 -5.97 12.15
CA GLN A 100 -8.88 -6.03 10.83
C GLN A 100 -9.32 -7.27 10.06
N LEU A 101 -9.32 -8.44 10.74
CA LEU A 101 -9.68 -9.72 10.18
C LEU A 101 -11.12 -9.70 9.65
N ASN A 102 -12.07 -9.26 10.46
CA ASN A 102 -13.47 -9.18 10.06
C ASN A 102 -13.69 -8.19 8.90
N ARG A 103 -13.07 -7.01 8.96
CA ARG A 103 -13.16 -6.02 7.88
C ARG A 103 -12.61 -6.53 6.55
N ILE A 104 -11.52 -7.30 6.56
CA ILE A 104 -10.96 -7.90 5.33
C ILE A 104 -11.88 -8.99 4.79
N ILE A 105 -12.42 -9.87 5.66
CA ILE A 105 -13.36 -10.93 5.27
C ILE A 105 -14.58 -10.30 4.57
N GLU A 106 -15.17 -9.28 5.18
CA GLU A 106 -16.36 -8.61 4.65
C GLU A 106 -16.08 -7.87 3.33
N ARG A 107 -15.01 -7.07 3.29
CA ARG A 107 -14.65 -6.25 2.12
C ARG A 107 -14.31 -7.10 0.90
N ASP A 108 -13.51 -8.15 1.10
CA ASP A 108 -12.92 -8.92 0.00
C ASP A 108 -13.71 -10.23 -0.28
N ASN A 109 -14.71 -10.53 0.56
CA ASN A 109 -15.52 -11.76 0.50
C ASN A 109 -14.64 -13.04 0.43
N ILE A 110 -13.68 -13.13 1.36
CA ILE A 110 -12.73 -14.23 1.48
C ILE A 110 -12.85 -14.94 2.83
N ASP A 111 -12.29 -16.14 2.93
CA ASP A 111 -12.28 -16.88 4.19
C ASP A 111 -11.29 -16.33 5.21
N LYS A 112 -11.47 -16.77 6.47
CA LYS A 112 -10.66 -16.34 7.61
C LYS A 112 -9.18 -16.71 7.47
N GLU A 113 -8.88 -17.84 6.84
CA GLU A 113 -7.50 -18.31 6.68
C GLU A 113 -6.73 -17.39 5.71
N LEU A 114 -7.35 -17.05 4.58
CA LEU A 114 -6.76 -16.14 3.60
C LEU A 114 -6.62 -14.73 4.16
N ALA A 115 -7.65 -14.21 4.86
CA ALA A 115 -7.59 -12.92 5.51
C ALA A 115 -6.45 -12.84 6.54
N SER A 116 -6.27 -13.89 7.36
CA SER A 116 -5.15 -13.99 8.31
C SER A 116 -3.78 -13.99 7.61
N LYS A 117 -3.66 -14.69 6.48
CA LYS A 117 -2.42 -14.69 5.67
C LYS A 117 -2.10 -13.29 5.13
N ILE A 118 -3.11 -12.55 4.68
CA ILE A 118 -2.95 -11.17 4.19
C ILE A 118 -2.42 -10.27 5.32
N ILE A 119 -3.01 -10.30 6.51
CA ILE A 119 -2.55 -9.50 7.64
C ILE A 119 -1.10 -9.86 8.00
N LYS A 120 -0.79 -11.14 8.12
CA LYS A 120 0.56 -11.64 8.47
C LYS A 120 1.62 -11.39 7.40
N SER A 121 1.25 -11.07 6.18
CA SER A 121 2.19 -10.70 5.11
C SER A 121 2.72 -9.27 5.21
N GLN A 122 2.12 -8.45 6.06
CA GLN A 122 2.51 -7.06 6.32
C GLN A 122 3.26 -6.97 7.66
N ILE A 123 3.95 -5.85 7.89
CA ILE A 123 4.56 -5.58 9.20
C ILE A 123 3.48 -5.49 10.29
N SER A 124 3.86 -5.87 11.50
CA SER A 124 2.94 -5.86 12.64
C SER A 124 2.53 -4.45 13.08
N ASN A 125 1.43 -4.34 13.82
CA ASN A 125 1.03 -3.06 14.41
C ASN A 125 2.10 -2.51 15.36
N GLU A 126 2.77 -3.38 16.13
CA GLU A 126 3.86 -2.98 17.04
C GLU A 126 5.03 -2.37 16.28
N GLU A 127 5.39 -2.92 15.11
CA GLU A 127 6.44 -2.36 14.26
C GLU A 127 6.00 -1.04 13.60
N ARG A 128 4.74 -0.94 13.18
CA ARG A 128 4.18 0.31 12.65
C ARG A 128 4.21 1.42 13.68
N ILE A 129 3.76 1.15 14.92
CA ILE A 129 3.76 2.10 16.03
C ILE A 129 5.19 2.61 16.32
N LYS A 130 6.18 1.72 16.34
CA LYS A 130 7.57 2.10 16.58
C LYS A 130 8.17 3.01 15.51
N LYS A 131 7.67 2.94 14.29
CA LYS A 131 8.17 3.70 13.14
C LYS A 131 7.36 4.96 12.85
N ALA A 132 6.20 5.12 13.47
CA ALA A 132 5.30 6.24 13.25
C ALA A 132 5.58 7.40 14.18
N ASP A 133 5.41 8.62 13.69
CA ASP A 133 5.33 9.83 14.51
C ASP A 133 3.95 9.97 15.18
N ILE A 134 2.91 9.48 14.49
CA ILE A 134 1.52 9.63 14.91
C ILE A 134 0.78 8.32 14.67
N VAL A 135 -0.04 7.95 15.66
CA VAL A 135 -0.86 6.74 15.60
C VAL A 135 -2.32 7.10 15.81
N ILE A 136 -3.18 6.65 14.92
CA ILE A 136 -4.65 6.73 15.05
C ILE A 136 -5.20 5.31 15.14
N GLU A 137 -5.93 5.02 16.20
CA GLU A 137 -6.64 3.75 16.37
C GLU A 137 -8.03 3.82 15.76
N ASN A 138 -8.32 2.90 14.84
CA ASN A 138 -9.61 2.73 14.19
C ASN A 138 -10.29 1.43 14.63
N ASN A 139 -10.62 1.37 15.93
CA ASN A 139 -11.26 0.19 16.53
C ASN A 139 -12.78 0.32 16.67
N THR A 140 -13.34 1.47 16.31
CA THR A 140 -14.74 1.82 16.57
C THR A 140 -15.45 2.25 15.28
N SER A 141 -16.40 3.15 15.39
CA SER A 141 -17.19 3.65 14.26
C SER A 141 -16.41 4.63 13.37
N LEU A 142 -16.95 4.90 12.20
CA LEU A 142 -16.39 5.88 11.26
C LEU A 142 -16.47 7.30 11.82
N GLU A 143 -17.52 7.62 12.58
CA GLU A 143 -17.73 8.90 13.23
C GLU A 143 -16.59 9.20 14.23
N GLU A 144 -16.27 8.24 15.09
CA GLU A 144 -15.14 8.38 16.03
C GLU A 144 -13.80 8.52 15.33
N LEU A 145 -13.61 7.82 14.20
CA LEU A 145 -12.41 8.00 13.38
C LEU A 145 -12.32 9.42 12.84
N TYR A 146 -13.41 9.98 12.32
CA TYR A 146 -13.45 11.37 11.85
C TYR A 146 -13.08 12.36 12.96
N GLU A 147 -13.65 12.22 14.15
CA GLU A 147 -13.31 13.08 15.29
C GLU A 147 -11.81 13.01 15.68
N LYS A 148 -11.22 11.80 15.61
CA LYS A 148 -9.78 11.63 15.85
C LYS A 148 -8.94 12.33 14.79
N VAL A 149 -9.35 12.25 13.52
CA VAL A 149 -8.67 12.90 12.40
C VAL A 149 -8.82 14.41 12.48
N GLU A 150 -10.01 14.95 12.79
CA GLU A 150 -10.22 16.38 12.97
C GLU A 150 -9.32 16.96 14.07
N ARG A 151 -9.32 16.32 15.25
CA ARG A 151 -8.44 16.71 16.36
C ARG A 151 -6.95 16.67 15.99
N PHE A 152 -6.55 15.75 15.15
CA PHE A 152 -5.20 15.67 14.61
C PHE A 152 -4.92 16.83 13.64
N CYS A 153 -5.81 17.09 12.69
CA CYS A 153 -5.68 18.21 11.75
C CYS A 153 -5.57 19.55 12.47
N GLU A 154 -6.39 19.81 13.50
CA GLU A 154 -6.32 21.02 14.31
C GLU A 154 -4.96 21.23 14.99
N LYS A 155 -4.28 20.14 15.35
CA LYS A 155 -2.94 20.22 15.96
C LYS A 155 -1.85 20.51 14.93
N ILE A 156 -1.95 19.96 13.72
CA ILE A 156 -0.94 20.16 12.68
C ILE A 156 -1.06 21.55 12.04
N TRP A 157 -2.28 22.01 11.76
CA TRP A 157 -2.48 23.29 11.08
C TRP A 157 -2.40 24.52 12.02
N LYS A 158 -2.20 24.30 13.32
CA LYS A 158 -1.89 25.37 14.29
C LYS A 158 -0.39 25.61 14.48
N LEU A 159 0.45 24.89 13.75
CA LEU A 159 1.90 25.09 13.67
C LEU A 159 2.25 25.87 12.40
#